data_b11daa7c0cbf6c2b66717ce2fb2c4e18
#
_entry.id   b11daa7c0cbf6c2b66717ce2fb2c4e18
#
_cell.length_a   1.000
_cell.length_b   1.000
_cell.length_c   1.000
_cell.angle_alpha   90.00
_cell.angle_beta   90.00
_cell.angle_gamma   90.00
#
_symmetry.space_group_name_H-M   'P 1'
#
loop_
_entity.id
_entity.type
_entity.pdbx_description
1 polymer ?
#
loop_
_entity_poly.entity_id
_entity_poly.type
_entity_poly.pdbx_seq_one_letter_code
_entity_poly.pdbx_strand_id
1 'polypeptide(L)'
;MIDLNDIALYVQVVRSGSFAEAARRLGTAPNSVSRRVQQLEAQLDTRLMQRSTRKLTLTDAGQAFYERCADAVDGLTSAGQSLVAGGDEAAGLVRVAAPADFLDFFRVEWVGEFLAAHPRVRLEFVLSDAKADLIAERIDVAFRGGVVTDLGYVGRQILADTNDVLVASPGYLQARGRPLRLDELPHHDCISFPHPSGYATWTLVGPSGLAEDVQVQARMAATTARALRLAAVAGLGIALLPQALTWPDINEGRLTVVLPDFQRKGQSLYALYPSRHHLPRAVSAFIQAVTTRLNAPECSEVIGLANSAAMRGVR
;
A
#
# COMPACT_ATOMS: atom_id res chain seq x y z
N MET A 1 33.42 -25.89 3.26
CA MET A 1 32.76 -24.77 4.02
C MET A 1 32.04 -23.91 3.00
N ILE A 2 30.78 -23.62 3.16
CA ILE A 2 29.99 -22.79 2.24
C ILE A 2 30.47 -21.34 2.40
N ASP A 3 30.79 -20.67 1.28
CA ASP A 3 31.20 -19.27 1.27
C ASP A 3 29.95 -18.36 1.29
N LEU A 4 29.86 -17.51 2.29
CA LEU A 4 28.74 -16.54 2.44
C LEU A 4 28.69 -15.56 1.25
N ASN A 5 29.81 -15.25 0.62
CA ASN A 5 29.84 -14.42 -0.57
C ASN A 5 29.19 -15.11 -1.78
N ASP A 6 29.24 -16.45 -1.86
CA ASP A 6 28.55 -17.18 -2.92
C ASP A 6 27.03 -17.26 -2.67
N ILE A 7 26.62 -17.31 -1.39
CA ILE A 7 25.21 -17.15 -1.02
C ILE A 7 24.70 -15.76 -1.37
N ALA A 8 25.42 -14.71 -1.01
CA ALA A 8 25.07 -13.34 -1.36
C ALA A 8 24.98 -13.14 -2.88
N LEU A 9 25.92 -13.71 -3.63
CA LEU A 9 25.93 -13.69 -5.09
C LEU A 9 24.69 -14.40 -5.66
N TYR A 10 24.34 -15.58 -5.14
CA TYR A 10 23.15 -16.31 -5.52
C TYR A 10 21.88 -15.46 -5.31
N VAL A 11 21.71 -14.86 -4.14
CA VAL A 11 20.59 -13.97 -3.83
C VAL A 11 20.52 -12.80 -4.83
N GLN A 12 21.66 -12.21 -5.18
CA GLN A 12 21.70 -11.13 -6.18
C GLN A 12 21.35 -11.60 -7.59
N VAL A 13 21.72 -12.82 -7.99
CA VAL A 13 21.34 -13.39 -9.29
C VAL A 13 19.85 -13.62 -9.36
N VAL A 14 19.23 -14.15 -8.31
CA VAL A 14 17.77 -14.35 -8.22
C VAL A 14 17.06 -13.01 -8.35
N ARG A 15 17.47 -12.00 -7.57
CA ARG A 15 16.89 -10.65 -7.60
C ARG A 15 17.06 -9.93 -8.93
N SER A 16 18.14 -10.21 -9.63
CA SER A 16 18.42 -9.59 -10.93
C SER A 16 17.69 -10.26 -12.07
N GLY A 17 17.14 -11.46 -11.87
CA GLY A 17 16.47 -12.24 -12.90
C GLY A 17 17.39 -12.76 -14.01
N SER A 18 18.68 -12.42 -13.99
CA SER A 18 19.68 -12.92 -14.94
C SER A 18 21.12 -12.81 -14.42
N PHE A 19 21.98 -13.73 -14.87
CA PHE A 19 23.41 -13.69 -14.54
C PHE A 19 24.12 -12.46 -15.10
N ALA A 20 23.74 -12.01 -16.31
CA ALA A 20 24.32 -10.84 -16.95
C ALA A 20 23.99 -9.55 -16.17
N GLU A 21 22.76 -9.40 -15.73
CA GLU A 21 22.33 -8.24 -14.96
C GLU A 21 22.99 -8.22 -13.56
N ALA A 22 23.07 -9.38 -12.90
CA ALA A 22 23.78 -9.51 -11.64
C ALA A 22 25.26 -9.14 -11.78
N ALA A 23 25.91 -9.63 -12.81
CA ALA A 23 27.31 -9.33 -13.11
C ALA A 23 27.54 -7.83 -13.33
N ARG A 24 26.67 -7.19 -14.11
CA ARG A 24 26.72 -5.74 -14.36
C ARG A 24 26.61 -4.94 -13.06
N ARG A 25 25.68 -5.29 -12.17
CA ARG A 25 25.50 -4.64 -10.88
C ARG A 25 26.67 -4.81 -9.93
N LEU A 26 27.33 -5.96 -9.99
CA LEU A 26 28.46 -6.30 -9.14
C LEU A 26 29.82 -5.89 -9.74
N GLY A 27 29.84 -5.29 -10.93
CA GLY A 27 31.09 -4.89 -11.60
C GLY A 27 32.00 -6.07 -11.95
N THR A 28 31.44 -7.27 -12.22
CA THR A 28 32.17 -8.50 -12.47
C THR A 28 31.75 -9.15 -13.79
N ALA A 29 32.55 -10.13 -14.27
CA ALA A 29 32.24 -10.82 -15.48
C ALA A 29 31.11 -11.85 -15.33
N PRO A 30 30.13 -11.96 -16.27
CA PRO A 30 29.02 -12.91 -16.19
C PRO A 30 29.46 -14.38 -15.99
N ASN A 31 30.55 -14.80 -16.62
CA ASN A 31 31.09 -16.13 -16.47
C ASN A 31 31.61 -16.42 -15.04
N SER A 32 32.12 -15.40 -14.36
CA SER A 32 32.55 -15.52 -12.97
C SER A 32 31.34 -15.75 -12.04
N VAL A 33 30.28 -14.98 -12.23
CA VAL A 33 29.03 -15.13 -11.45
C VAL A 33 28.44 -16.53 -11.65
N SER A 34 28.33 -16.98 -12.92
CA SER A 34 27.81 -18.32 -13.22
C SER A 34 28.64 -19.44 -12.58
N ARG A 35 29.96 -19.33 -12.64
CA ARG A 35 30.87 -20.32 -12.04
C ARG A 35 30.74 -20.39 -10.52
N ARG A 36 30.64 -19.26 -9.85
CA ARG A 36 30.48 -19.20 -8.39
C ARG A 36 29.16 -19.77 -7.93
N VAL A 37 28.05 -19.50 -8.64
CA VAL A 37 26.76 -20.14 -8.33
C VAL A 37 26.83 -21.65 -8.55
N GLN A 38 27.52 -22.16 -9.59
CA GLN A 38 27.74 -23.59 -9.78
C GLN A 38 28.55 -24.21 -8.64
N GLN A 39 29.54 -23.49 -8.15
CA GLN A 39 30.36 -23.93 -7.03
C GLN A 39 29.53 -24.05 -5.73
N LEU A 40 28.61 -23.09 -5.52
CA LEU A 40 27.65 -23.16 -4.42
C LEU A 40 26.71 -24.38 -4.55
N GLU A 41 26.14 -24.60 -5.76
CA GLU A 41 25.31 -25.78 -6.04
C GLU A 41 26.06 -27.09 -5.76
N ALA A 42 27.33 -27.17 -6.16
CA ALA A 42 28.19 -28.35 -5.92
C ALA A 42 28.49 -28.54 -4.42
N GLN A 43 28.71 -27.45 -3.66
CA GLN A 43 28.92 -27.51 -2.21
C GLN A 43 27.66 -27.95 -1.44
N LEU A 44 26.49 -27.62 -1.95
CA LEU A 44 25.19 -27.99 -1.39
C LEU A 44 24.70 -29.35 -1.89
N ASP A 45 25.40 -29.95 -2.83
CA ASP A 45 24.96 -31.16 -3.58
C ASP A 45 23.51 -31.04 -4.08
N THR A 46 23.14 -29.83 -4.50
CA THR A 46 21.76 -29.51 -4.88
C THR A 46 21.73 -28.44 -5.97
N ARG A 47 20.94 -28.66 -7.00
CA ARG A 47 20.69 -27.64 -8.01
C ARG A 47 19.69 -26.61 -7.49
N LEU A 48 20.09 -25.35 -7.51
CA LEU A 48 19.26 -24.21 -7.09
C LEU A 48 18.57 -23.55 -8.29
N MET A 49 19.14 -23.68 -9.50
CA MET A 49 18.63 -23.02 -10.70
C MET A 49 18.54 -23.97 -11.89
N GLN A 50 17.44 -23.84 -12.63
CA GLN A 50 17.30 -24.49 -13.94
C GLN A 50 17.88 -23.56 -14.99
N ARG A 51 18.76 -24.09 -15.85
CA ARG A 51 19.38 -23.33 -16.92
C ARG A 51 18.57 -23.52 -18.20
N SER A 52 17.83 -22.51 -18.59
CA SER A 52 17.40 -22.38 -19.97
C SER A 52 18.09 -21.15 -20.58
N THR A 53 18.39 -21.19 -21.86
CA THR A 53 19.04 -20.09 -22.59
C THR A 53 18.16 -18.82 -22.66
N ARG A 54 16.90 -18.89 -22.25
CA ARG A 54 15.92 -17.80 -22.38
C ARG A 54 15.40 -17.25 -21.06
N LYS A 55 15.45 -18.01 -19.97
CA LYS A 55 14.91 -17.56 -18.66
C LYS A 55 15.62 -18.27 -17.51
N LEU A 56 15.95 -17.48 -16.47
CA LEU A 56 16.42 -18.01 -15.20
C LEU A 56 15.21 -18.47 -14.41
N THR A 57 15.17 -19.75 -14.01
CA THR A 57 14.08 -20.32 -13.20
C THR A 57 14.71 -21.01 -11.99
N LEU A 58 14.14 -20.82 -10.82
CA LEU A 58 14.55 -21.54 -9.61
C LEU A 58 14.00 -22.97 -9.61
N THR A 59 14.73 -23.87 -8.96
CA THR A 59 14.17 -25.14 -8.50
C THR A 59 13.41 -24.93 -7.19
N ASP A 60 12.59 -25.91 -6.74
CA ASP A 60 11.93 -25.84 -5.44
C ASP A 60 12.95 -25.68 -4.29
N ALA A 61 14.08 -26.40 -4.38
CA ALA A 61 15.18 -26.27 -3.45
C ALA A 61 15.83 -24.87 -3.51
N GLY A 62 15.97 -24.31 -4.73
CA GLY A 62 16.45 -22.96 -4.94
C GLY A 62 15.53 -21.92 -4.32
N GLN A 63 14.25 -22.05 -4.54
CA GLN A 63 13.26 -21.13 -3.97
C GLN A 63 13.33 -21.16 -2.43
N ALA A 64 13.28 -22.34 -1.82
CA ALA A 64 13.37 -22.50 -0.37
C ALA A 64 14.71 -21.98 0.21
N PHE A 65 15.82 -22.18 -0.51
CA PHE A 65 17.12 -21.66 -0.12
C PHE A 65 17.19 -20.14 -0.22
N TYR A 66 16.63 -19.57 -1.30
CA TYR A 66 16.53 -18.11 -1.47
C TYR A 66 15.76 -17.46 -0.32
N GLU A 67 14.57 -17.98 0.01
CA GLU A 67 13.71 -17.44 1.06
C GLU A 67 14.41 -17.43 2.44
N ARG A 68 15.23 -18.46 2.72
CA ARG A 68 15.99 -18.53 3.99
C ARG A 68 17.23 -17.63 4.00
N CYS A 69 17.86 -17.41 2.85
CA CYS A 69 19.14 -16.68 2.78
C CYS A 69 18.98 -15.19 2.50
N ALA A 70 17.90 -14.79 1.80
CA ALA A 70 17.71 -13.40 1.37
C ALA A 70 17.73 -12.42 2.56
N ASP A 71 17.00 -12.73 3.63
CA ASP A 71 16.93 -11.90 4.84
C ASP A 71 18.27 -11.81 5.58
N ALA A 72 19.00 -12.92 5.64
CA ALA A 72 20.33 -12.94 6.28
C ALA A 72 21.35 -12.10 5.52
N VAL A 73 21.34 -12.17 4.17
CA VAL A 73 22.19 -11.36 3.30
C VAL A 73 21.86 -9.87 3.42
N ASP A 74 20.57 -9.53 3.48
CA ASP A 74 20.14 -8.14 3.68
C ASP A 74 20.55 -7.62 5.05
N GLY A 75 20.44 -8.44 6.10
CA GLY A 75 20.90 -8.10 7.44
C GLY A 75 22.40 -7.81 7.50
N LEU A 76 23.22 -8.66 6.90
CA LEU A 76 24.67 -8.46 6.82
C LEU A 76 25.04 -7.21 6.00
N THR A 77 24.37 -7.01 4.89
CA THR A 77 24.59 -5.84 4.03
C THR A 77 24.21 -4.55 4.76
N SER A 78 23.06 -4.55 5.45
CA SER A 78 22.60 -3.41 6.25
C SER A 78 23.53 -3.10 7.42
N ALA A 79 24.01 -4.13 8.12
CA ALA A 79 25.00 -3.97 9.20
C ALA A 79 26.31 -3.36 8.68
N GLY A 80 26.81 -3.84 7.54
CA GLY A 80 27.99 -3.29 6.89
C GLY A 80 27.80 -1.84 6.45
N GLN A 81 26.67 -1.53 5.83
CA GLN A 81 26.34 -0.18 5.40
C GLN A 81 26.18 0.78 6.58
N SER A 82 25.63 0.32 7.70
CA SER A 82 25.50 1.11 8.93
C SER A 82 26.86 1.52 9.51
N LEU A 83 27.87 0.66 9.40
CA LEU A 83 29.23 0.93 9.85
C LEU A 83 29.98 1.84 8.86
N VAL A 84 29.83 1.61 7.57
CA VAL A 84 30.49 2.41 6.51
C VAL A 84 29.90 3.82 6.43
N ALA A 85 28.61 3.97 6.70
CA ALA A 85 27.92 5.27 6.70
C ALA A 85 28.27 6.16 7.90
N GLY A 86 29.06 5.67 8.86
CA GLY A 86 29.61 6.47 9.98
C GLY A 86 28.57 7.19 10.83
N GLY A 87 27.32 6.71 10.89
CA GLY A 87 26.30 7.40 11.64
C GLY A 87 24.91 6.74 11.59
N ASP A 88 24.09 7.15 12.53
CA ASP A 88 22.70 6.76 12.76
C ASP A 88 21.71 7.21 11.64
N GLU A 89 22.21 7.69 10.51
CA GLU A 89 21.43 8.39 9.49
C GLU A 89 20.82 7.45 8.46
N ALA A 90 19.52 7.64 8.20
CA ALA A 90 18.79 6.90 7.18
C ALA A 90 19.32 7.23 5.76
N ALA A 91 19.58 6.20 4.94
CA ALA A 91 20.09 6.37 3.58
C ALA A 91 19.60 5.23 2.66
N GLY A 92 19.56 5.50 1.35
CA GLY A 92 19.24 4.52 0.33
C GLY A 92 17.89 4.76 -0.35
N LEU A 93 17.51 3.85 -1.26
CA LEU A 93 16.22 3.85 -1.95
C LEU A 93 15.20 3.09 -1.11
N VAL A 94 14.03 3.68 -0.91
CA VAL A 94 12.84 3.04 -0.33
C VAL A 94 11.77 2.94 -1.41
N ARG A 95 11.40 1.72 -1.78
CA ARG A 95 10.30 1.43 -2.69
C ARG A 95 9.03 1.20 -1.92
N VAL A 96 8.04 2.05 -2.16
CA VAL A 96 6.77 2.10 -1.44
C VAL A 96 5.64 1.70 -2.38
N ALA A 97 4.95 0.60 -2.11
CA ALA A 97 3.67 0.32 -2.75
C ALA A 97 2.54 0.91 -1.91
N ALA A 98 1.57 1.53 -2.55
CA ALA A 98 0.43 2.10 -1.85
C ALA A 98 -0.80 2.19 -2.78
N PRO A 99 -2.03 2.39 -2.24
CA PRO A 99 -3.22 2.66 -3.04
C PRO A 99 -3.01 3.86 -3.97
N ALA A 100 -3.74 3.88 -5.08
CA ALA A 100 -3.63 4.94 -6.08
C ALA A 100 -3.91 6.34 -5.53
N ASP A 101 -4.69 6.42 -4.45
CA ASP A 101 -5.09 7.65 -3.75
C ASP A 101 -4.22 7.96 -2.51
N PHE A 102 -3.15 7.21 -2.27
CA PHE A 102 -2.32 7.36 -1.07
C PHE A 102 -1.81 8.80 -0.88
N LEU A 103 -1.34 9.43 -1.95
CA LEU A 103 -0.82 10.79 -1.90
C LEU A 103 -1.92 11.87 -1.89
N ASP A 104 -3.18 11.51 -1.97
CA ASP A 104 -4.30 12.45 -1.78
C ASP A 104 -4.57 12.70 -0.27
N PHE A 105 -4.29 11.70 0.60
CA PHE A 105 -4.44 11.83 2.06
C PHE A 105 -3.10 11.89 2.81
N PHE A 106 -2.03 11.24 2.32
CA PHE A 106 -0.67 11.47 2.78
C PHE A 106 -0.03 12.54 1.89
N ARG A 107 -0.12 13.78 2.32
CA ARG A 107 0.22 14.96 1.50
C ARG A 107 1.67 14.93 1.01
N VAL A 108 1.87 15.34 -0.24
CA VAL A 108 3.20 15.37 -0.88
C VAL A 108 4.17 16.31 -0.14
N GLU A 109 3.65 17.34 0.54
CA GLU A 109 4.46 18.23 1.38
C GLU A 109 5.16 17.47 2.52
N TRP A 110 4.47 16.48 3.12
CA TRP A 110 5.07 15.64 4.16
C TRP A 110 6.17 14.71 3.61
N VAL A 111 6.04 14.29 2.35
CA VAL A 111 7.11 13.58 1.63
C VAL A 111 8.31 14.51 1.47
N GLY A 112 8.08 15.77 1.08
CA GLY A 112 9.12 16.80 0.97
C GLY A 112 9.85 17.06 2.29
N GLU A 113 9.11 17.21 3.39
CA GLU A 113 9.67 17.39 4.74
C GLU A 113 10.51 16.17 5.16
N PHE A 114 10.03 14.96 4.89
CA PHE A 114 10.77 13.73 5.18
C PHE A 114 12.09 13.67 4.39
N LEU A 115 12.06 13.97 3.09
CA LEU A 115 13.26 13.96 2.25
C LEU A 115 14.25 15.08 2.64
N ALA A 116 13.76 16.23 3.07
CA ALA A 116 14.61 17.30 3.62
C ALA A 116 15.30 16.89 4.93
N ALA A 117 14.59 16.16 5.80
CA ALA A 117 15.16 15.62 7.04
C ALA A 117 16.10 14.43 6.80
N HIS A 118 15.99 13.73 5.67
CA HIS A 118 16.77 12.56 5.30
C HIS A 118 17.40 12.70 3.91
N PRO A 119 18.38 13.57 3.69
CA PRO A 119 18.88 13.96 2.36
C PRO A 119 19.53 12.81 1.59
N ARG A 120 19.91 11.71 2.26
CA ARG A 120 20.47 10.51 1.62
C ARG A 120 19.42 9.45 1.27
N VAL A 121 18.13 9.69 1.58
CA VAL A 121 17.03 8.81 1.23
C VAL A 121 16.44 9.21 -0.13
N ARG A 122 16.04 8.22 -0.91
CA ARG A 122 15.24 8.37 -2.12
C ARG A 122 13.99 7.54 -1.98
N LEU A 123 12.84 8.07 -2.40
CA LEU A 123 11.57 7.38 -2.39
C LEU A 123 11.11 7.07 -3.82
N GLU A 124 10.62 5.87 -4.03
CA GLU A 124 9.97 5.44 -5.28
C GLU A 124 8.60 4.89 -4.93
N PHE A 125 7.53 5.51 -5.43
CA PHE A 125 6.16 5.08 -5.17
C PHE A 125 5.63 4.24 -6.34
N VAL A 126 5.06 3.09 -6.02
CA VAL A 126 4.27 2.24 -6.92
C VAL A 126 2.81 2.35 -6.46
N LEU A 127 2.06 3.24 -7.10
CA LEU A 127 0.68 3.56 -6.72
C LEU A 127 -0.29 2.71 -7.54
N SER A 128 -0.96 1.77 -6.88
CA SER A 128 -1.91 0.85 -7.51
C SER A 128 -2.86 0.22 -6.48
N ASP A 129 -4.14 0.07 -6.83
CA ASP A 129 -5.12 -0.64 -6.01
C ASP A 129 -5.05 -2.17 -6.21
N ALA A 130 -4.28 -2.64 -7.19
CA ALA A 130 -3.95 -4.05 -7.32
C ALA A 130 -3.02 -4.50 -6.18
N LYS A 131 -3.17 -5.76 -5.74
CA LYS A 131 -2.23 -6.32 -4.77
C LYS A 131 -0.86 -6.48 -5.41
N ALA A 132 0.15 -5.79 -4.85
CA ALA A 132 1.54 -5.96 -5.26
C ALA A 132 2.12 -7.23 -4.62
N ASP A 133 2.89 -7.99 -5.37
CA ASP A 133 3.81 -8.98 -4.82
C ASP A 133 5.07 -8.25 -4.34
N LEU A 134 5.20 -8.06 -3.03
CA LEU A 134 6.28 -7.24 -2.46
C LEU A 134 7.67 -7.79 -2.82
N ILE A 135 7.81 -9.11 -2.93
CA ILE A 135 9.08 -9.76 -3.24
C ILE A 135 9.38 -9.64 -4.73
N ALA A 136 8.43 -10.03 -5.60
CA ALA A 136 8.63 -10.00 -7.05
C ALA A 136 8.82 -8.57 -7.59
N GLU A 137 8.12 -7.60 -7.01
CA GLU A 137 8.19 -6.19 -7.39
C GLU A 137 9.24 -5.40 -6.61
N ARG A 138 9.97 -6.05 -5.70
CA ARG A 138 11.04 -5.42 -4.87
C ARG A 138 10.55 -4.23 -4.06
N ILE A 139 9.39 -4.40 -3.45
CA ILE A 139 8.78 -3.40 -2.57
C ILE A 139 9.36 -3.56 -1.16
N ASP A 140 9.84 -2.47 -0.58
CA ASP A 140 10.37 -2.47 0.79
C ASP A 140 9.27 -2.34 1.83
N VAL A 141 8.22 -1.57 1.50
CA VAL A 141 7.03 -1.40 2.33
C VAL A 141 5.80 -1.18 1.46
N ALA A 142 4.69 -1.82 1.81
CA ALA A 142 3.39 -1.54 1.21
C ALA A 142 2.42 -0.99 2.26
N PHE A 143 1.76 0.12 1.94
CA PHE A 143 0.63 0.61 2.73
C PHE A 143 -0.66 0.03 2.16
N ARG A 144 -1.46 -0.63 3.00
CA ARG A 144 -2.69 -1.30 2.55
C ARG A 144 -3.80 -1.14 3.58
N GLY A 145 -5.01 -0.87 3.09
CA GLY A 145 -6.23 -0.97 3.88
C GLY A 145 -6.73 -2.42 3.97
N GLY A 146 -7.39 -2.76 5.07
CA GLY A 146 -8.08 -4.02 5.26
C GLY A 146 -7.38 -5.05 6.14
N VAL A 147 -7.90 -6.27 6.13
CA VAL A 147 -7.36 -7.37 6.92
C VAL A 147 -6.10 -7.90 6.26
N VAL A 148 -5.02 -7.96 7.02
CA VAL A 148 -3.76 -8.59 6.60
C VAL A 148 -3.96 -10.10 6.61
N THR A 149 -4.32 -10.66 5.47
CA THR A 149 -4.51 -12.12 5.30
C THR A 149 -3.27 -12.81 4.73
N ASP A 150 -2.24 -12.06 4.36
CA ASP A 150 -1.04 -12.59 3.72
C ASP A 150 -0.07 -13.14 4.76
N LEU A 151 0.05 -14.48 4.82
CA LEU A 151 0.85 -15.20 5.81
C LEU A 151 2.38 -15.03 5.64
N GLY A 152 2.83 -14.34 4.60
CA GLY A 152 4.26 -14.14 4.29
C GLY A 152 4.83 -12.78 4.68
N TYR A 153 4.00 -11.81 5.05
CA TYR A 153 4.43 -10.44 5.35
C TYR A 153 4.17 -10.05 6.81
N VAL A 154 4.99 -9.15 7.30
CA VAL A 154 4.76 -8.54 8.61
C VAL A 154 3.83 -7.35 8.44
N GLY A 155 2.73 -7.33 9.20
CA GLY A 155 1.79 -6.21 9.24
C GLY A 155 1.99 -5.38 10.51
N ARG A 156 2.26 -4.08 10.35
CA ARG A 156 2.18 -3.09 11.43
C ARG A 156 0.99 -2.18 11.15
N GLN A 157 0.04 -2.12 12.07
CA GLN A 157 -1.07 -1.17 11.98
C GLN A 157 -0.55 0.26 12.11
N ILE A 158 -0.84 1.10 11.12
CA ILE A 158 -0.45 2.51 11.05
C ILE A 158 -1.59 3.39 11.54
N LEU A 159 -2.81 3.05 11.12
CA LEU A 159 -4.02 3.77 11.45
C LEU A 159 -5.13 2.79 11.75
N ALA A 160 -5.86 3.01 12.85
CA ALA A 160 -7.01 2.21 13.22
C ALA A 160 -8.31 2.91 12.82
N ASP A 161 -9.34 2.11 12.61
CA ASP A 161 -10.74 2.55 12.61
C ASP A 161 -11.07 3.80 11.77
N THR A 162 -10.68 3.78 10.48
CA THR A 162 -11.16 4.79 9.53
C THR A 162 -12.65 4.59 9.26
N ASN A 163 -13.33 5.62 8.75
CA ASN A 163 -14.73 5.54 8.33
C ASN A 163 -14.86 5.86 6.84
N ASP A 164 -15.82 5.19 6.20
CA ASP A 164 -16.28 5.56 4.88
C ASP A 164 -17.62 6.26 5.00
N VAL A 165 -17.81 7.29 4.21
CA VAL A 165 -19.01 8.14 4.22
C VAL A 165 -19.66 8.15 2.84
N LEU A 166 -20.99 8.32 2.82
CA LEU A 166 -21.74 8.55 1.61
C LEU A 166 -21.59 10.01 1.21
N VAL A 167 -21.19 10.27 -0.04
CA VAL A 167 -20.99 11.63 -0.55
C VAL A 167 -21.60 11.82 -1.93
N ALA A 168 -22.08 13.03 -2.19
CA ALA A 168 -22.51 13.46 -3.52
C ALA A 168 -22.22 14.96 -3.69
N SER A 169 -22.17 15.47 -4.93
CA SER A 169 -22.06 16.91 -5.15
C SER A 169 -23.39 17.62 -4.83
N PRO A 170 -23.34 18.89 -4.37
CA PRO A 170 -24.55 19.70 -4.16
C PRO A 170 -25.43 19.79 -5.40
N GLY A 171 -24.82 19.91 -6.59
CA GLY A 171 -25.55 19.99 -7.87
C GLY A 171 -26.33 18.70 -8.17
N TYR A 172 -25.77 17.53 -7.90
CA TYR A 172 -26.49 16.26 -8.02
C TYR A 172 -27.68 16.22 -7.08
N LEU A 173 -27.48 16.57 -5.81
CA LEU A 173 -28.54 16.55 -4.79
C LEU A 173 -29.67 17.55 -5.10
N GLN A 174 -29.34 18.70 -5.68
CA GLN A 174 -30.32 19.67 -6.12
C GLN A 174 -31.18 19.13 -7.28
N ALA A 175 -30.57 18.42 -8.22
CA ALA A 175 -31.26 17.90 -9.40
C ALA A 175 -32.07 16.62 -9.15
N ARG A 176 -31.60 15.75 -8.24
CA ARG A 176 -32.16 14.40 -8.04
C ARG A 176 -32.81 14.17 -6.68
N GLY A 177 -32.77 15.19 -5.82
CA GLY A 177 -33.19 15.08 -4.43
C GLY A 177 -32.11 14.53 -3.54
N ARG A 178 -32.32 14.70 -2.22
CA ARG A 178 -31.42 14.16 -1.20
C ARG A 178 -32.08 12.94 -0.55
N PRO A 179 -31.47 11.76 -0.56
CA PRO A 179 -32.02 10.61 0.17
C PRO A 179 -31.98 10.88 1.67
N LEU A 180 -33.09 10.58 2.34
CA LEU A 180 -33.26 10.72 3.77
C LEU A 180 -33.18 9.37 4.50
N ARG A 181 -33.26 8.26 3.77
CA ARG A 181 -33.27 6.89 4.26
C ARG A 181 -32.43 5.99 3.37
N LEU A 182 -31.96 4.86 3.91
CA LEU A 182 -31.14 3.90 3.18
C LEU A 182 -31.87 3.26 2.00
N ASP A 183 -33.17 2.98 2.16
CA ASP A 183 -33.99 2.35 1.12
C ASP A 183 -34.25 3.26 -0.10
N GLU A 184 -33.90 4.53 -0.03
CA GLU A 184 -33.94 5.46 -1.17
C GLU A 184 -32.68 5.39 -2.04
N LEU A 185 -31.55 4.90 -1.51
CA LEU A 185 -30.27 4.81 -2.26
C LEU A 185 -30.37 4.02 -3.58
N PRO A 186 -31.10 2.90 -3.66
CA PRO A 186 -31.29 2.17 -4.93
C PRO A 186 -31.99 2.98 -6.03
N HIS A 187 -32.67 4.06 -5.68
CA HIS A 187 -33.36 4.96 -6.63
C HIS A 187 -32.48 6.12 -7.12
N HIS A 188 -31.27 6.24 -6.55
CA HIS A 188 -30.28 7.21 -6.98
C HIS A 188 -29.24 6.61 -7.92
N ASP A 189 -28.61 7.46 -8.71
CA ASP A 189 -27.41 7.08 -9.45
C ASP A 189 -26.28 6.84 -8.46
N CYS A 190 -25.73 5.64 -8.42
CA CYS A 190 -24.66 5.28 -7.53
C CYS A 190 -23.34 5.07 -8.29
N ILE A 191 -22.24 5.39 -7.61
CA ILE A 191 -20.88 5.25 -8.13
C ILE A 191 -20.15 4.27 -7.21
N SER A 192 -19.60 3.18 -7.75
CA SER A 192 -19.00 2.13 -6.94
C SER A 192 -17.81 1.46 -7.62
N PHE A 193 -17.11 0.62 -6.87
CA PHE A 193 -16.15 -0.30 -7.46
C PHE A 193 -16.86 -1.32 -8.36
N PRO A 194 -16.18 -1.84 -9.40
CA PRO A 194 -16.75 -2.86 -10.26
C PRO A 194 -17.16 -4.11 -9.47
N HIS A 195 -18.34 -4.61 -9.75
CA HIS A 195 -18.81 -5.88 -9.22
C HIS A 195 -19.34 -6.76 -10.38
N PRO A 196 -19.07 -8.07 -10.41
CA PRO A 196 -19.48 -8.94 -11.51
C PRO A 196 -20.99 -8.94 -11.79
N SER A 197 -21.83 -8.75 -10.77
CA SER A 197 -23.31 -8.66 -10.92
C SER A 197 -23.79 -7.29 -11.37
N GLY A 198 -22.94 -6.27 -11.45
CA GLY A 198 -23.33 -4.87 -11.64
C GLY A 198 -23.96 -4.21 -10.40
N TYR A 199 -24.16 -4.97 -9.32
CA TYR A 199 -24.70 -4.47 -8.06
C TYR A 199 -23.63 -4.52 -6.98
N ALA A 200 -23.48 -3.43 -6.23
CA ALA A 200 -22.64 -3.37 -5.04
C ALA A 200 -23.51 -3.46 -3.78
N THR A 201 -23.05 -4.18 -2.76
CA THR A 201 -23.67 -4.18 -1.44
C THR A 201 -22.91 -3.22 -0.54
N TRP A 202 -23.61 -2.20 -0.06
CA TRP A 202 -23.07 -1.27 0.92
C TRP A 202 -23.59 -1.64 2.32
N THR A 203 -22.71 -2.15 3.16
CA THR A 203 -23.00 -2.46 4.57
C THR A 203 -22.74 -1.21 5.39
N LEU A 204 -23.77 -0.60 5.94
CA LEU A 204 -23.73 0.66 6.66
C LEU A 204 -24.21 0.46 8.10
N VAL A 205 -23.60 1.17 9.04
CA VAL A 205 -24.01 1.17 10.44
C VAL A 205 -24.64 2.51 10.75
N GLY A 206 -25.89 2.47 11.15
CA GLY A 206 -26.67 3.64 11.54
C GLY A 206 -26.72 3.88 13.06
N PRO A 207 -27.62 4.77 13.53
CA PRO A 207 -27.76 5.13 14.93
C PRO A 207 -28.10 3.97 15.86
N SER A 208 -28.72 2.91 15.34
CA SER A 208 -29.06 1.70 16.10
C SER A 208 -27.82 0.86 16.46
N GLY A 209 -26.68 1.11 15.83
CA GLY A 209 -25.48 0.29 15.94
C GLY A 209 -25.56 -1.05 15.16
N LEU A 210 -26.67 -1.31 14.50
CA LEU A 210 -26.83 -2.51 13.65
C LEU A 210 -26.34 -2.21 12.24
N ALA A 211 -25.73 -3.21 11.63
CA ALA A 211 -25.33 -3.16 10.23
C ALA A 211 -26.54 -3.43 9.33
N GLU A 212 -26.73 -2.58 8.32
CA GLU A 212 -27.78 -2.68 7.33
C GLU A 212 -27.16 -2.76 5.94
N ASP A 213 -27.59 -3.73 5.15
CA ASP A 213 -27.12 -3.94 3.79
C ASP A 213 -28.06 -3.28 2.79
N VAL A 214 -27.48 -2.43 1.92
CA VAL A 214 -28.19 -1.82 0.81
C VAL A 214 -27.54 -2.24 -0.49
N GLN A 215 -28.35 -2.82 -1.40
CA GLN A 215 -27.90 -3.12 -2.75
C GLN A 215 -28.11 -1.91 -3.65
N VAL A 216 -27.05 -1.45 -4.29
CA VAL A 216 -27.06 -0.32 -5.22
C VAL A 216 -26.56 -0.76 -6.59
N GLN A 217 -27.19 -0.27 -7.65
CA GLN A 217 -26.71 -0.48 -9.00
C GLN A 217 -25.70 0.63 -9.34
N ALA A 218 -24.50 0.24 -9.74
CA ALA A 218 -23.51 1.20 -10.16
C ALA A 218 -23.83 1.73 -11.56
N ARG A 219 -24.18 3.02 -11.67
CA ARG A 219 -24.28 3.71 -12.95
C ARG A 219 -22.92 3.99 -13.57
N MET A 220 -21.92 4.24 -12.71
CA MET A 220 -20.51 4.31 -13.08
C MET A 220 -19.70 3.46 -12.13
N ALA A 221 -18.76 2.68 -12.67
CA ALA A 221 -17.83 1.89 -11.89
C ALA A 221 -16.38 2.25 -12.28
N ALA A 222 -15.50 2.30 -11.28
CA ALA A 222 -14.05 2.50 -11.49
C ALA A 222 -13.27 1.71 -10.46
N THR A 223 -12.05 1.33 -10.80
CA THR A 223 -11.18 0.48 -9.97
C THR A 223 -10.39 1.23 -8.92
N THR A 224 -10.46 2.57 -8.88
CA THR A 224 -9.75 3.41 -7.90
C THR A 224 -10.72 4.33 -7.15
N ALA A 225 -10.54 4.48 -5.84
CA ALA A 225 -11.33 5.40 -5.03
C ALA A 225 -11.21 6.86 -5.51
N ARG A 226 -10.03 7.23 -6.01
CA ARG A 226 -9.80 8.56 -6.62
C ARG A 226 -10.72 8.82 -7.81
N ALA A 227 -10.91 7.86 -8.72
CA ALA A 227 -11.81 8.02 -9.86
C ALA A 227 -13.27 8.15 -9.40
N LEU A 228 -13.68 7.35 -8.39
CA LEU A 228 -15.02 7.45 -7.82
C LEU A 228 -15.26 8.81 -7.16
N ARG A 229 -14.27 9.35 -6.44
CA ARG A 229 -14.32 10.70 -5.85
C ARG A 229 -14.52 11.78 -6.92
N LEU A 230 -13.72 11.74 -7.98
CA LEU A 230 -13.83 12.69 -9.09
C LEU A 230 -15.21 12.61 -9.76
N ALA A 231 -15.75 11.42 -9.93
CA ALA A 231 -17.10 11.21 -10.48
C ALA A 231 -18.19 11.80 -9.56
N ALA A 232 -18.07 11.61 -8.23
CA ALA A 232 -19.00 12.21 -7.28
C ALA A 232 -18.93 13.75 -7.30
N VAL A 233 -17.73 14.33 -7.35
CA VAL A 233 -17.53 15.79 -7.50
C VAL A 233 -18.14 16.30 -8.80
N ALA A 234 -18.02 15.56 -9.89
CA ALA A 234 -18.61 15.89 -11.19
C ALA A 234 -20.15 15.71 -11.24
N GLY A 235 -20.77 15.27 -10.16
CA GLY A 235 -22.22 15.14 -10.06
C GLY A 235 -22.82 13.90 -10.71
N LEU A 236 -22.04 12.85 -10.89
CA LEU A 236 -22.51 11.60 -11.52
C LEU A 236 -23.36 10.72 -10.59
N GLY A 237 -23.36 11.00 -9.28
CA GLY A 237 -24.15 10.23 -8.32
C GLY A 237 -23.61 10.24 -6.91
N ILE A 238 -24.08 9.28 -6.10
CA ILE A 238 -23.68 9.05 -4.71
C ILE A 238 -22.58 7.98 -4.69
N ALA A 239 -21.51 8.24 -3.91
CA ALA A 239 -20.42 7.30 -3.71
C ALA A 239 -20.20 7.03 -2.21
N LEU A 240 -19.81 5.80 -1.87
CA LEU A 240 -19.36 5.41 -0.52
C LEU A 240 -17.85 5.33 -0.54
N LEU A 241 -17.18 6.27 0.13
CA LEU A 241 -15.74 6.50 0.02
C LEU A 241 -15.09 6.79 1.38
N PRO A 242 -13.78 6.50 1.54
CA PRO A 242 -13.04 6.89 2.73
C PRO A 242 -13.18 8.38 3.03
N GLN A 243 -13.52 8.70 4.28
CA GLN A 243 -13.68 10.09 4.71
C GLN A 243 -12.40 10.90 4.46
N ALA A 244 -11.24 10.34 4.74
CA ALA A 244 -9.95 10.99 4.50
C ALA A 244 -9.77 11.47 3.05
N LEU A 245 -10.25 10.68 2.08
CA LEU A 245 -10.17 11.00 0.67
C LEU A 245 -11.14 12.12 0.24
N THR A 246 -12.31 12.18 0.89
CA THR A 246 -13.40 13.11 0.52
C THR A 246 -13.37 14.42 1.31
N TRP A 247 -12.64 14.46 2.42
CA TRP A 247 -12.59 15.60 3.34
C TRP A 247 -12.23 16.93 2.68
N PRO A 248 -11.22 17.02 1.79
CA PRO A 248 -10.91 18.30 1.11
C PRO A 248 -12.09 18.83 0.29
N ASP A 249 -12.80 17.95 -0.41
CA ASP A 249 -13.95 18.35 -1.22
C ASP A 249 -15.18 18.72 -0.36
N ILE A 250 -15.32 18.08 0.80
CA ILE A 250 -16.39 18.42 1.76
C ILE A 250 -16.13 19.82 2.33
N ASN A 251 -14.90 20.11 2.75
CA ASN A 251 -14.54 21.42 3.29
C ASN A 251 -14.65 22.55 2.25
N GLU A 252 -14.37 22.26 0.98
CA GLU A 252 -14.51 23.21 -0.09
C GLU A 252 -15.94 23.28 -0.66
N GLY A 253 -16.87 22.50 -0.12
CA GLY A 253 -18.28 22.50 -0.55
C GLY A 253 -18.52 21.83 -1.91
N ARG A 254 -17.54 21.11 -2.47
CA ARG A 254 -17.69 20.34 -3.70
C ARG A 254 -18.45 19.04 -3.49
N LEU A 255 -18.33 18.47 -2.30
CA LEU A 255 -19.08 17.32 -1.86
C LEU A 255 -19.87 17.62 -0.58
N THR A 256 -20.98 16.93 -0.41
CA THR A 256 -21.81 16.96 0.79
C THR A 256 -22.01 15.53 1.28
N VAL A 257 -21.91 15.32 2.59
CA VAL A 257 -22.22 14.04 3.21
C VAL A 257 -23.71 13.75 3.09
N VAL A 258 -24.04 12.58 2.60
CA VAL A 258 -25.40 12.06 2.45
C VAL A 258 -25.64 11.06 3.59
N LEU A 259 -26.81 11.07 4.22
CA LEU A 259 -27.15 10.20 5.35
C LEU A 259 -26.04 10.20 6.42
N PRO A 260 -25.75 11.35 7.07
CA PRO A 260 -24.59 11.51 7.96
C PRO A 260 -24.61 10.61 9.19
N ASP A 261 -25.76 10.07 9.56
CA ASP A 261 -25.91 9.13 10.66
C ASP A 261 -25.54 7.69 10.26
N PHE A 262 -25.28 7.43 8.97
CA PHE A 262 -24.89 6.14 8.42
C PHE A 262 -23.48 6.18 7.88
N GLN A 263 -22.68 5.22 8.32
CA GLN A 263 -21.30 5.10 7.88
C GLN A 263 -20.91 3.63 7.74
N ARG A 264 -19.97 3.35 6.85
CA ARG A 264 -19.32 2.05 6.84
C ARG A 264 -18.07 2.14 7.71
N LYS A 265 -17.90 1.18 8.65
CA LYS A 265 -16.63 1.04 9.34
C LYS A 265 -15.56 0.78 8.27
N GLY A 266 -14.65 1.72 8.17
CA GLY A 266 -13.56 1.67 7.21
C GLY A 266 -12.50 0.65 7.62
N GLN A 267 -11.50 0.53 6.79
CA GLN A 267 -10.43 -0.43 6.99
C GLN A 267 -9.25 0.24 7.68
N SER A 268 -8.68 -0.44 8.68
CA SER A 268 -7.40 -0.02 9.25
C SER A 268 -6.31 -0.01 8.18
N LEU A 269 -5.40 0.97 8.23
CA LEU A 269 -4.24 1.04 7.35
C LEU A 269 -3.07 0.29 7.99
N TYR A 270 -2.43 -0.57 7.23
CA TYR A 270 -1.26 -1.33 7.65
C TYR A 270 -0.05 -0.99 6.76
N ALA A 271 1.13 -0.97 7.37
CA ALA A 271 2.39 -1.10 6.66
C ALA A 271 2.77 -2.58 6.63
N LEU A 272 2.90 -3.14 5.43
CA LEU A 272 3.32 -4.52 5.18
C LEU A 272 4.75 -4.53 4.67
N TYR A 273 5.59 -5.41 5.19
CA TYR A 273 6.98 -5.56 4.75
C TYR A 273 7.44 -7.02 4.90
N PRO A 274 8.46 -7.45 4.13
CA PRO A 274 8.81 -8.86 4.02
C PRO A 274 9.30 -9.53 5.30
N SER A 275 9.93 -8.79 6.22
CA SER A 275 10.54 -9.40 7.42
C SER A 275 10.53 -8.46 8.63
N ARG A 276 10.43 -9.04 9.85
CA ARG A 276 10.59 -8.30 11.13
C ARG A 276 12.06 -8.02 11.46
N HIS A 277 12.97 -8.82 10.92
CA HIS A 277 14.38 -8.72 11.24
C HIS A 277 15.07 -7.78 10.24
N HIS A 278 15.77 -6.77 10.76
CA HIS A 278 16.63 -5.88 9.99
C HIS A 278 15.91 -5.03 8.92
N LEU A 279 14.77 -4.43 9.29
CA LEU A 279 14.16 -3.42 8.42
C LEU A 279 15.17 -2.28 8.19
N PRO A 280 15.51 -1.94 6.93
CA PRO A 280 16.45 -0.85 6.65
C PRO A 280 16.03 0.44 7.36
N ARG A 281 17.00 1.19 7.88
CA ARG A 281 16.71 2.42 8.65
C ARG A 281 15.87 3.42 7.87
N ALA A 282 16.12 3.58 6.57
CA ALA A 282 15.33 4.45 5.70
C ALA A 282 13.85 4.01 5.63
N VAL A 283 13.60 2.69 5.53
CA VAL A 283 12.23 2.14 5.53
C VAL A 283 11.56 2.36 6.87
N SER A 284 12.26 2.05 7.98
CA SER A 284 11.75 2.26 9.34
C SER A 284 11.44 3.73 9.62
N ALA A 285 12.33 4.65 9.21
CA ALA A 285 12.14 6.09 9.34
C ALA A 285 10.93 6.57 8.53
N PHE A 286 10.74 6.07 7.31
CA PHE A 286 9.59 6.43 6.49
C PHE A 286 8.27 5.89 7.07
N ILE A 287 8.22 4.63 7.52
CA ILE A 287 7.05 4.08 8.23
C ILE A 287 6.71 4.92 9.45
N GLN A 288 7.71 5.33 10.22
CA GLN A 288 7.50 6.17 11.40
C GLN A 288 6.98 7.56 11.03
N ALA A 289 7.50 8.19 9.96
CA ALA A 289 7.02 9.47 9.47
C ALA A 289 5.55 9.40 9.04
N VAL A 290 5.19 8.36 8.27
CA VAL A 290 3.78 8.12 7.87
C VAL A 290 2.91 7.91 9.11
N THR A 291 3.34 7.08 10.06
CA THR A 291 2.59 6.82 11.29
C THR A 291 2.36 8.11 12.09
N THR A 292 3.41 8.90 12.29
CA THR A 292 3.33 10.13 13.07
C THR A 292 2.41 11.16 12.42
N ARG A 293 2.51 11.34 11.09
CA ARG A 293 1.69 12.31 10.37
C ARG A 293 0.23 11.92 10.34
N LEU A 294 -0.09 10.65 10.05
CA LEU A 294 -1.48 10.19 9.99
C LEU A 294 -2.16 10.14 11.37
N ASN A 295 -1.40 10.00 12.46
CA ASN A 295 -1.96 10.03 13.82
C ASN A 295 -1.83 11.42 14.49
N ALA A 296 -1.41 12.44 13.77
CA ALA A 296 -1.39 13.80 14.31
C ALA A 296 -2.81 14.31 14.58
N PRO A 297 -3.04 15.10 15.66
CA PRO A 297 -4.37 15.63 16.00
C PRO A 297 -5.05 16.35 14.85
N GLU A 298 -4.28 17.06 14.03
CA GLU A 298 -4.74 17.79 12.84
C GLU A 298 -5.36 16.87 11.78
N CYS A 299 -4.96 15.60 11.75
CA CYS A 299 -5.49 14.59 10.84
C CYS A 299 -6.69 13.81 11.42
N SER A 300 -6.95 13.91 12.70
CA SER A 300 -8.01 13.13 13.37
C SER A 300 -9.42 13.43 12.82
N GLU A 301 -9.70 14.68 12.49
CA GLU A 301 -10.96 15.08 11.83
C GLU A 301 -11.01 14.61 10.38
N VAL A 302 -9.88 14.72 9.68
CA VAL A 302 -9.73 14.34 8.26
C VAL A 302 -9.94 12.83 8.08
N ILE A 303 -9.45 12.02 9.04
CA ILE A 303 -9.44 10.56 8.94
C ILE A 303 -10.72 9.94 9.52
N GLY A 304 -11.58 10.76 10.15
CA GLY A 304 -12.83 10.28 10.75
C GLY A 304 -12.63 9.63 12.13
N LEU A 305 -11.47 9.83 12.76
CA LEU A 305 -11.18 9.34 14.12
C LEU A 305 -11.88 10.16 15.21
N ALA A 306 -12.33 11.38 14.90
CA ALA A 306 -13.01 12.24 15.86
C ALA A 306 -14.53 12.13 15.71
N ASN A 307 -15.15 11.52 16.69
CA ASN A 307 -16.54 11.57 17.12
C ASN A 307 -17.58 12.16 16.13
N SER A 308 -18.57 11.37 15.82
CA SER A 308 -19.84 11.71 15.16
C SER A 308 -20.60 12.94 15.73
N ALA A 309 -20.09 13.59 16.76
CA ALA A 309 -20.66 14.79 17.37
C ALA A 309 -20.36 16.08 16.60
N ALA A 310 -19.23 16.19 15.93
CA ALA A 310 -18.84 17.41 15.21
C ALA A 310 -19.57 17.58 13.86
N MET A 311 -20.03 16.51 13.21
CA MET A 311 -20.78 16.60 11.95
C MET A 311 -22.20 17.16 12.08
N ARG A 312 -22.71 17.34 13.30
CA ARG A 312 -24.06 17.93 13.54
C ARG A 312 -24.08 19.46 13.49
N GLY A 313 -22.94 20.11 13.34
CA GLY A 313 -22.80 21.57 13.39
C GLY A 313 -22.83 22.32 12.08
N VAL A 314 -22.80 21.65 10.93
CA VAL A 314 -22.92 22.28 9.61
C VAL A 314 -24.37 22.15 9.14
N ARG A 315 -25.20 23.06 9.59
CA ARG A 315 -26.56 23.30 9.08
C ARG A 315 -26.55 24.32 7.96
#